data_71ca16b9c02cb760b3f82a7570caf00b
#
_entry.id   71ca16b9c02cb760b3f82a7570caf00b
#
_cell.length_a   1.000
_cell.length_b   1.000
_cell.length_c   1.000
_cell.angle_alpha   90.00
_cell.angle_beta   90.00
_cell.angle_gamma   90.00
#
_symmetry.space_group_name_H-M   'P 1'
#
loop_
_entity.id
_entity.type
_entity.pdbx_description
1 polymer ?
#
loop_
_entity_poly.entity_id
_entity_poly.type
_entity_poly.pdbx_seq_one_letter_code
_entity_poly.pdbx_strand_id
1 'polypeptide(L)'
;MLKENSKLVYNFVKENEGKNMTAADIAEGTGLEVRSVNGIVTSAFQRKGLMERVPAEIALEDGTHKAVKFIRLTDAGKEFDPEATDAE
;
A
#
# COMPACT_ATOMS: atom_id res chain seq x y z
N MET A 1 -15.31 2.03 -10.08
CA MET A 1 -14.30 3.09 -9.83
C MET A 1 -13.85 3.08 -8.38
N LEU A 2 -12.57 3.30 -8.14
CA LEU A 2 -12.07 3.37 -6.77
C LEU A 2 -12.54 4.64 -6.06
N LYS A 3 -12.72 4.52 -4.76
CA LYS A 3 -12.99 5.70 -3.94
C LYS A 3 -11.77 6.60 -3.92
N GLU A 4 -11.97 7.88 -3.64
CA GLU A 4 -10.91 8.87 -3.69
C GLU A 4 -9.69 8.49 -2.85
N ASN A 5 -9.89 8.06 -1.60
CA ASN A 5 -8.77 7.67 -0.75
C ASN A 5 -8.06 6.42 -1.25
N SER A 6 -8.81 5.50 -1.85
CA SER A 6 -8.21 4.31 -2.44
C SER A 6 -7.33 4.68 -3.63
N LYS A 7 -7.76 5.66 -4.44
CA LYS A 7 -6.94 6.15 -5.54
C LYS A 7 -5.66 6.79 -5.04
N LEU A 8 -5.73 7.56 -3.95
CA LEU A 8 -4.54 8.16 -3.35
C LEU A 8 -3.53 7.11 -2.95
N VAL A 9 -4.00 6.06 -2.28
CA VAL A 9 -3.12 4.97 -1.85
C VAL A 9 -2.52 4.26 -3.06
N TYR A 10 -3.36 3.91 -4.03
CA TYR A 10 -2.89 3.21 -5.22
C TYR A 10 -1.85 4.02 -5.98
N ASN A 11 -2.15 5.28 -6.24
CA ASN A 11 -1.25 6.14 -7.00
C ASN A 11 0.07 6.35 -6.29
N PHE A 12 0.04 6.50 -4.97
CA PHE A 12 1.26 6.67 -4.19
C PHE A 12 2.15 5.43 -4.25
N VAL A 13 1.55 4.26 -4.09
CA VAL A 13 2.31 3.01 -4.17
C VAL A 13 2.84 2.80 -5.58
N LYS A 14 2.04 3.13 -6.59
CA LYS A 14 2.46 3.01 -7.99
C LYS A 14 3.64 3.92 -8.31
N GLU A 15 3.60 5.17 -7.86
CA GLU A 15 4.68 6.12 -8.09
C GLU A 15 5.97 5.73 -7.39
N ASN A 16 5.87 4.91 -6.35
CA ASN A 16 7.02 4.48 -5.56
C ASN A 16 7.31 3.00 -5.72
N GLU A 17 7.00 2.43 -6.87
CA GLU A 17 7.32 1.04 -7.16
C GLU A 17 8.81 0.80 -6.95
N GLY A 18 9.12 -0.36 -6.39
CA GLY A 18 10.50 -0.72 -6.11
C GLY A 18 11.02 -0.23 -4.76
N LYS A 19 10.25 0.60 -4.07
CA LYS A 19 10.60 1.06 -2.74
C LYS A 19 9.87 0.24 -1.69
N ASN A 20 10.55 -0.02 -0.59
CA ASN A 20 9.94 -0.73 0.53
C ASN A 20 9.19 0.26 1.39
N MET A 21 7.87 0.17 1.41
CA MET A 21 7.03 1.10 2.15
C MET A 21 6.08 0.37 3.09
N THR A 22 5.97 0.87 4.31
CA THR A 22 5.00 0.38 5.27
C THR A 22 3.71 1.19 5.15
N ALA A 23 2.65 0.76 5.86
CA ALA A 23 1.41 1.53 5.92
C ALA A 23 1.66 2.93 6.47
N ALA A 24 2.58 3.07 7.43
CA ALA A 24 2.91 4.38 7.99
C ALA A 24 3.54 5.30 6.94
N ASP A 25 4.41 4.76 6.09
CA ASP A 25 5.02 5.54 5.01
C ASP A 25 3.98 6.02 4.02
N ILE A 26 3.04 5.16 3.67
CA ILE A 26 1.96 5.50 2.75
C ILE A 26 1.05 6.56 3.38
N ALA A 27 0.73 6.39 4.67
CA ALA A 27 -0.09 7.36 5.39
C ALA A 27 0.55 8.75 5.37
N GLU A 28 1.84 8.81 5.64
CA GLU A 28 2.57 10.07 5.62
C GLU A 28 2.54 10.73 4.24
N GLY A 29 2.76 9.94 3.20
CA GLY A 29 2.79 10.47 1.84
C GLY A 29 1.44 10.87 1.29
N THR A 30 0.35 10.25 1.77
CA THR A 30 -1.00 10.53 1.27
C THR A 30 -1.79 11.49 2.17
N GLY A 31 -1.32 11.72 3.38
CA GLY A 31 -2.06 12.52 4.36
C GLY A 31 -3.19 11.76 5.03
N LEU A 32 -3.27 10.46 4.86
CA LEU A 32 -4.28 9.62 5.49
C LEU A 32 -3.77 9.05 6.82
N GLU A 33 -4.68 8.54 7.64
CA GLU A 33 -4.28 7.87 8.86
C GLU A 33 -3.81 6.45 8.56
N VAL A 34 -2.89 5.94 9.38
CA VAL A 34 -2.35 4.58 9.17
C VAL A 34 -3.47 3.55 9.16
N ARG A 35 -4.41 3.67 10.07
CA ARG A 35 -5.54 2.73 10.13
C ARG A 35 -6.39 2.78 8.86
N SER A 36 -6.55 3.96 8.27
CA SER A 36 -7.27 4.11 7.01
C SER A 36 -6.52 3.44 5.86
N VAL A 37 -5.20 3.64 5.81
CA VAL A 37 -4.37 3.00 4.79
C VAL A 37 -4.46 1.49 4.90
N ASN A 38 -4.34 0.93 6.11
CA ASN A 38 -4.44 -0.51 6.31
C ASN A 38 -5.79 -1.05 5.87
N GLY A 39 -6.88 -0.37 6.21
CA GLY A 39 -8.21 -0.79 5.80
C GLY A 39 -8.38 -0.77 4.29
N ILE A 40 -7.89 0.28 3.64
CA ILE A 40 -7.98 0.41 2.19
C ILE A 40 -7.16 -0.68 1.50
N VAL A 41 -5.92 -0.90 1.94
CA VAL A 41 -5.09 -1.93 1.33
C VAL A 41 -5.74 -3.30 1.48
N THR A 42 -6.25 -3.61 2.66
CA THR A 42 -6.88 -4.90 2.91
C THR A 42 -8.15 -5.09 2.07
N SER A 43 -9.05 -4.12 2.08
CA SER A 43 -10.37 -4.30 1.48
C SER A 43 -10.40 -3.99 -0.02
N ALA A 44 -9.68 -2.97 -0.46
CA ALA A 44 -9.75 -2.55 -1.86
C ALA A 44 -8.72 -3.24 -2.75
N PHE A 45 -7.56 -3.59 -2.21
CA PHE A 45 -6.46 -4.08 -3.04
C PHE A 45 -6.01 -5.49 -2.70
N GLN A 46 -5.76 -5.81 -1.44
CA GLN A 46 -5.27 -7.14 -1.09
C GLN A 46 -6.28 -8.22 -1.41
N ARG A 47 -7.55 -7.98 -1.13
CA ARG A 47 -8.62 -8.95 -1.42
C ARG A 47 -8.77 -9.21 -2.91
N LYS A 48 -8.44 -8.23 -3.74
CA LYS A 48 -8.54 -8.36 -5.20
C LYS A 48 -7.22 -8.83 -5.82
N GLY A 49 -6.21 -9.07 -5.00
CA GLY A 49 -4.91 -9.52 -5.50
C GLY A 49 -4.08 -8.43 -6.14
N LEU A 50 -4.40 -7.16 -5.89
CA LEU A 50 -3.69 -6.04 -6.50
C LEU A 50 -2.49 -5.56 -5.69
N MET A 51 -2.51 -5.79 -4.38
CA MET A 51 -1.40 -5.46 -3.49
C MET A 51 -1.09 -6.63 -2.58
N GLU A 52 0.13 -6.68 -2.08
CA GLU A 52 0.54 -7.70 -1.13
C GLU A 52 1.33 -7.08 0.00
N ARG A 53 1.34 -7.76 1.14
CA ARG A 53 2.16 -7.38 2.27
C ARG A 53 3.30 -8.39 2.42
N VAL A 54 4.52 -7.89 2.47
CA VAL A 54 5.72 -8.74 2.57
C VAL A 54 6.33 -8.52 3.95
N PRO A 55 6.35 -9.57 4.81
CA PRO A 55 6.94 -9.43 6.13
C PRO A 55 8.44 -9.22 6.04
N ALA A 56 8.96 -8.37 6.91
CA ALA A 56 10.38 -8.05 6.96
C ALA A 56 10.76 -7.56 8.34
N GLU A 57 12.06 -7.41 8.58
CA GLU A 57 12.55 -6.81 9.80
C GLU A 57 13.46 -5.67 9.44
N ILE A 58 13.35 -4.56 10.19
CA ILE A 58 14.23 -3.43 10.02
C ILE A 58 15.05 -3.25 11.30
N ALA A 59 16.32 -2.83 11.13
CA ALA A 59 17.18 -2.55 12.26
C ALA A 59 16.93 -1.13 12.74
N LEU A 60 16.81 -0.97 14.05
CA LEU A 60 16.63 0.32 14.68
C LEU A 60 17.98 0.86 15.18
N GLU A 61 18.03 2.15 15.45
CA GLU A 61 19.26 2.81 15.88
C GLU A 61 19.83 2.25 17.19
N ASP A 62 18.95 1.73 18.05
CA ASP A 62 19.39 1.18 19.33
C ASP A 62 19.86 -0.28 19.25
N GLY A 63 19.97 -0.82 18.05
CA GLY A 63 20.43 -2.19 17.83
C GLY A 63 19.34 -3.25 17.87
N THR A 64 18.10 -2.85 18.11
CA THR A 64 16.98 -3.82 18.08
C THR A 64 16.41 -3.92 16.67
N HIS A 65 15.55 -4.91 16.47
CA HIS A 65 14.88 -5.13 15.19
C HIS A 65 13.37 -5.01 15.38
N LYS A 66 12.71 -4.45 14.39
CA LYS A 66 11.26 -4.29 14.40
C LYS A 66 10.67 -5.07 13.23
N ALA A 67 9.68 -5.89 13.50
CA ALA A 67 8.95 -6.59 12.45
C ALA A 67 8.01 -5.60 11.76
N VAL A 68 8.06 -5.57 10.44
CA VAL A 68 7.20 -4.69 9.64
C VAL A 68 6.68 -5.49 8.46
N LYS A 69 5.70 -4.92 7.76
CA LYS A 69 5.21 -5.48 6.51
C LYS A 69 5.26 -4.40 5.46
N PHE A 70 5.99 -4.66 4.40
CA PHE A 70 6.04 -3.73 3.27
C PHE A 70 4.87 -3.98 2.34
N ILE A 71 4.24 -2.92 1.90
CA ILE A 71 3.09 -2.97 1.00
C ILE A 71 3.58 -2.66 -0.40
N ARG A 72 3.23 -3.51 -1.35
CA ARG A 72 3.64 -3.30 -2.74
C ARG A 72 2.58 -3.85 -3.70
N LEU A 73 2.65 -3.40 -4.94
CA LEU A 73 1.75 -3.89 -5.98
C LEU A 73 2.18 -5.28 -6.43
N THR A 74 1.18 -6.13 -6.70
CA THR A 74 1.40 -7.39 -7.40
C THR A 74 1.50 -7.10 -8.89
N ASP A 75 1.79 -8.13 -9.70
CA ASP A 75 1.80 -7.95 -11.15
C ASP A 75 0.42 -7.47 -11.65
N ALA A 76 -0.64 -8.05 -11.11
CA ALA A 76 -2.00 -7.59 -11.44
C ALA A 76 -2.23 -6.16 -11.02
N GLY A 77 -1.67 -5.75 -9.86
CA GLY A 77 -1.80 -4.39 -9.38
C GLY A 77 -1.09 -3.39 -10.26
N LYS A 78 0.04 -3.77 -10.84
CA LYS A 78 0.80 -2.88 -11.74
C LYS A 78 0.05 -2.60 -13.03
N GLU A 79 -0.75 -3.56 -13.49
CA GLU A 79 -1.53 -3.42 -14.71
C GLU A 79 -2.91 -2.81 -14.47
N PHE A 80 -3.32 -2.70 -13.22
CA PHE A 80 -4.63 -2.16 -12.86
C PHE A 80 -4.72 -0.68 -13.19
N ASP A 81 -5.85 -0.27 -13.77
CA ASP A 81 -6.13 1.12 -14.07
C ASP A 81 -7.25 1.61 -13.17
N PRO A 82 -6.95 2.47 -12.19
CA PRO A 82 -7.97 2.94 -11.25
C PRO A 82 -9.01 3.86 -11.88
N GLU A 83 -8.73 4.38 -13.07
CA GLU A 83 -9.65 5.29 -13.76
C GLU A 83 -10.53 4.59 -14.79
N ALA A 84 -10.13 3.41 -15.25
CA ALA A 84 -10.80 2.75 -16.37
C ALA A 84 -11.92 1.83 -15.96
N THR A 85 -12.08 1.53 -14.68
CA THR A 85 -13.01 0.51 -14.24
C THR A 85 -13.84 0.97 -13.05
N ASP A 86 -15.05 0.48 -12.96
CA ASP A 86 -15.91 0.66 -11.81
C ASP A 86 -16.16 -0.67 -11.11
N ALA A 87 -15.17 -1.50 -11.04
CA ALA A 87 -15.24 -2.83 -10.45
C ALA A 87 -15.38 -2.83 -8.93
N GLU A 88 -15.50 -1.72 -8.35
CA GLU A 88 -15.73 -1.58 -6.91
C GLU A 88 -17.09 -2.11 -6.49
#